data_35b99cd2ccca6ce0028959579a86cc08
#
_entry.id   35b99cd2ccca6ce0028959579a86cc08
#
_cell.length_a   1.000
_cell.length_b   1.000
_cell.length_c   1.000
_cell.angle_alpha   90.00
_cell.angle_beta   90.00
_cell.angle_gamma   90.00
#
_symmetry.space_group_name_H-M   'P 1'
#
loop_
_entity.id
_entity.type
_entity.pdbx_description
1 polymer ?
#
loop_
_entity_poly.entity_id
_entity_poly.type
_entity_poly.pdbx_seq_one_letter_code
_entity_poly.pdbx_strand_id
1 'polypeptide(L)'
;TPEGNYVFRDQGERVLGVAHLDTVLPGMHFARDGDRVFSPALDDRLGVYLLSDLLPLLGVNFDLLLTDGEERGCSTARWFVPPRRYNWMFSFDRAGTDVVLYQYDTPANRRLLHRAGFRVGIGSYSDIADLDFLGCAGFNFGCGYHRQHKPDCHADLGETRAMVARFVGFWQRNAGRRLPHLGDGVLASISRRRVS
;
A
#
# COMPACT_ATOMS: atom_id res chain seq x y z
N THR A 1 -16.55 -10.47 -6.39
CA THR A 1 -15.85 -10.57 -7.68
C THR A 1 -15.59 -12.02 -8.04
N PRO A 2 -15.18 -12.36 -9.29
CA PRO A 2 -14.83 -13.74 -9.65
C PRO A 2 -13.67 -14.31 -8.82
N GLU A 3 -12.75 -13.50 -8.35
CA GLU A 3 -11.57 -13.90 -7.57
C GLU A 3 -11.82 -13.95 -6.06
N GLY A 4 -12.90 -13.39 -5.57
CA GLY A 4 -13.22 -13.26 -4.15
C GLY A 4 -13.95 -11.96 -3.85
N ASN A 5 -13.79 -11.43 -2.65
CA ASN A 5 -14.41 -10.18 -2.22
C ASN A 5 -13.37 -9.14 -1.86
N TYR A 6 -13.77 -7.89 -1.89
CA TYR A 6 -13.05 -6.81 -1.23
C TYR A 6 -13.97 -6.09 -0.24
N VAL A 7 -13.38 -5.44 0.74
CA VAL A 7 -14.09 -4.57 1.69
C VAL A 7 -13.59 -3.14 1.50
N PHE A 8 -14.51 -2.21 1.35
CA PHE A 8 -14.18 -0.80 1.21
C PHE A 8 -14.79 0.01 2.35
N ARG A 9 -13.96 0.76 3.07
CA ARG A 9 -14.38 1.73 4.08
C ARG A 9 -14.23 3.13 3.48
N ASP A 10 -15.38 3.73 3.12
CA ASP A 10 -15.46 5.09 2.64
C ASP A 10 -15.46 6.08 3.82
N GLN A 11 -14.44 6.90 3.94
CA GLN A 11 -14.32 7.95 4.94
C GLN A 11 -14.41 9.36 4.32
N GLY A 12 -14.66 9.45 3.01
CA GLY A 12 -14.72 10.72 2.30
C GLY A 12 -13.36 11.27 1.91
N GLU A 13 -12.30 10.47 2.08
CA GLU A 13 -10.92 10.92 1.94
C GLU A 13 -10.41 10.82 0.49
N ARG A 14 -9.31 11.51 0.20
CA ARG A 14 -8.69 11.53 -1.13
C ARG A 14 -7.36 10.77 -1.18
N VAL A 15 -6.99 10.08 -0.14
CA VAL A 15 -5.89 9.13 -0.09
C VAL A 15 -6.49 7.74 0.11
N LEU A 16 -5.98 6.74 -0.57
CA LEU A 16 -6.44 5.35 -0.46
C LEU A 16 -5.35 4.50 0.19
N GLY A 17 -5.65 3.87 1.31
CA GLY A 17 -4.84 2.81 1.89
C GLY A 17 -5.33 1.45 1.38
N VAL A 18 -4.41 0.55 1.06
CA VAL A 18 -4.72 -0.77 0.50
C VAL A 18 -3.95 -1.84 1.26
N ALA A 19 -4.61 -2.93 1.65
CA ALA A 19 -4.00 -4.10 2.28
C ALA A 19 -4.76 -5.37 1.87
N HIS A 20 -4.08 -6.53 1.85
CA HIS A 20 -4.74 -7.79 1.52
C HIS A 20 -5.03 -8.65 2.75
N LEU A 21 -6.07 -9.47 2.66
CA LEU A 21 -6.55 -10.33 3.75
C LEU A 21 -6.08 -11.78 3.63
N ASP A 22 -5.74 -12.21 2.42
CA ASP A 22 -5.19 -13.55 2.19
C ASP A 22 -3.73 -13.64 2.68
N THR A 23 -3.24 -14.85 2.85
CA THR A 23 -1.88 -15.14 3.33
C THR A 23 -1.45 -16.52 2.83
N VAL A 24 -0.17 -16.65 2.47
CA VAL A 24 0.41 -17.91 1.99
C VAL A 24 0.38 -18.99 3.07
N LEU A 25 0.73 -18.63 4.30
CA LEU A 25 0.77 -19.57 5.42
C LEU A 25 -0.34 -19.25 6.41
N PRO A 26 -1.43 -20.04 6.43
CA PRO A 26 -2.46 -19.88 7.43
C PRO A 26 -1.93 -20.25 8.80
N GLY A 27 -2.31 -19.51 9.82
CA GLY A 27 -1.98 -19.84 11.19
C GLY A 27 -2.05 -18.62 12.11
N MET A 28 -2.46 -18.90 13.35
CA MET A 28 -2.56 -17.90 14.42
C MET A 28 -1.36 -17.97 15.36
N HIS A 29 -0.23 -18.52 14.89
CA HIS A 29 0.96 -18.58 15.71
C HIS A 29 1.52 -17.18 15.90
N PHE A 30 1.65 -16.81 17.14
CA PHE A 30 2.17 -15.54 17.56
C PHE A 30 3.19 -15.77 18.68
N ALA A 31 4.38 -15.24 18.51
CA ALA A 31 5.40 -15.20 19.55
C ALA A 31 6.06 -13.83 19.58
N ARG A 32 6.58 -13.45 20.72
CA ARG A 32 7.34 -12.22 20.87
C ARG A 32 8.67 -12.50 21.57
N ASP A 33 9.74 -11.92 21.03
CA ASP A 33 11.06 -11.90 21.64
C ASP A 33 11.63 -10.48 21.54
N GLY A 34 11.70 -9.78 22.66
CA GLY A 34 12.10 -8.37 22.70
C GLY A 34 11.22 -7.48 21.80
N ASP A 35 11.87 -6.84 20.84
CA ASP A 35 11.21 -5.99 19.83
C ASP A 35 10.83 -6.77 18.55
N ARG A 36 10.92 -8.10 18.55
CA ARG A 36 10.48 -8.92 17.43
C ARG A 36 9.17 -9.63 17.72
N VAL A 37 8.30 -9.59 16.73
CA VAL A 37 7.02 -10.30 16.73
C VAL A 37 7.06 -11.32 15.61
N PHE A 38 6.82 -12.58 15.93
CA PHE A 38 6.86 -13.72 14.99
C PHE A 38 5.46 -14.17 14.66
N SER A 39 5.13 -14.23 13.38
CA SER A 39 3.94 -14.89 12.85
C SER A 39 4.14 -15.17 11.37
N PRO A 40 3.76 -16.35 10.86
CA PRO A 40 3.88 -16.66 9.43
C PRO A 40 2.94 -15.81 8.54
N ALA A 41 1.93 -15.18 9.13
CA ALA A 41 0.89 -14.42 8.45
C ALA A 41 1.07 -12.89 8.58
N LEU A 42 2.27 -12.38 8.88
CA LEU A 42 2.52 -10.94 8.94
C LEU A 42 2.35 -10.24 7.60
N ASP A 43 2.55 -10.96 6.53
CA ASP A 43 2.19 -10.61 5.17
C ASP A 43 0.73 -11.06 4.91
N ASP A 44 -0.31 -10.18 4.82
CA ASP A 44 -0.23 -8.73 5.08
C ASP A 44 -0.98 -8.33 6.36
N ARG A 45 -1.09 -9.21 7.36
CA ARG A 45 -1.80 -8.88 8.62
C ARG A 45 -1.19 -7.68 9.35
N LEU A 46 0.12 -7.44 9.18
CA LEU A 46 0.74 -6.26 9.76
C LEU A 46 0.26 -5.00 9.04
N GLY A 47 0.22 -4.99 7.70
CA GLY A 47 -0.34 -3.88 6.94
C GLY A 47 -1.82 -3.64 7.26
N VAL A 48 -2.62 -4.70 7.33
CA VAL A 48 -4.03 -4.60 7.78
C VAL A 48 -4.12 -3.89 9.13
N TYR A 49 -3.35 -4.32 10.14
CA TYR A 49 -3.32 -3.67 11.46
C TYR A 49 -2.87 -2.20 11.39
N LEU A 50 -1.83 -1.91 10.61
CA LEU A 50 -1.34 -0.55 10.45
C LEU A 50 -2.42 0.36 9.86
N LEU A 51 -3.15 -0.12 8.85
CA LEU A 51 -4.16 0.66 8.14
C LEU A 51 -5.50 0.72 8.89
N SER A 52 -5.95 -0.38 9.51
CA SER A 52 -7.26 -0.42 10.17
C SER A 52 -7.26 0.26 11.55
N ASP A 53 -6.13 0.20 12.25
CA ASP A 53 -6.04 0.58 13.65
C ASP A 53 -4.99 1.66 13.94
N LEU A 54 -3.71 1.39 13.67
CA LEU A 54 -2.63 2.26 14.16
C LEU A 54 -2.62 3.64 13.48
N LEU A 55 -2.69 3.70 12.15
CA LEU A 55 -2.66 4.97 11.43
C LEU A 55 -3.85 5.86 11.75
N PRO A 56 -5.10 5.36 11.83
CA PRO A 56 -6.24 6.14 12.33
C PRO A 56 -6.05 6.70 13.74
N LEU A 57 -5.51 5.89 14.66
CA LEU A 57 -5.19 6.35 16.03
C LEU A 57 -4.13 7.48 16.04
N LEU A 58 -3.27 7.54 15.05
CA LEU A 58 -2.27 8.60 14.86
C LEU A 58 -2.82 9.82 14.10
N GLY A 59 -4.14 9.85 13.80
CA GLY A 59 -4.79 10.95 13.09
C GLY A 59 -4.54 10.97 11.58
N VAL A 60 -4.13 9.84 11.00
CA VAL A 60 -3.98 9.67 9.55
C VAL A 60 -5.30 9.21 8.96
N ASN A 61 -5.96 10.06 8.18
CA ASN A 61 -7.26 9.78 7.58
C ASN A 61 -7.13 9.39 6.11
N PHE A 62 -7.80 8.31 5.70
CA PHE A 62 -7.79 7.80 4.33
C PHE A 62 -8.96 6.84 4.12
N ASP A 63 -9.40 6.66 2.89
CA ASP A 63 -10.29 5.55 2.55
C ASP A 63 -9.49 4.24 2.59
N LEU A 64 -10.10 3.15 3.06
CA LEU A 64 -9.44 1.85 3.21
C LEU A 64 -10.07 0.82 2.28
N LEU A 65 -9.23 0.20 1.45
CA LEU A 65 -9.57 -0.96 0.62
C LEU A 65 -8.84 -2.20 1.16
N LEU A 66 -9.61 -3.19 1.58
CA LEU A 66 -9.10 -4.51 1.94
C LEU A 66 -9.44 -5.50 0.82
N THR A 67 -8.44 -6.21 0.34
CA THR A 67 -8.50 -7.06 -0.85
C THR A 67 -8.31 -8.53 -0.51
N ASP A 68 -8.47 -9.39 -1.48
CA ASP A 68 -8.19 -10.82 -1.45
C ASP A 68 -7.48 -11.24 -2.74
N GLY A 69 -6.71 -12.32 -2.71
CA GLY A 69 -6.07 -12.91 -3.87
C GLY A 69 -4.74 -12.26 -4.29
N GLU A 70 -4.15 -11.41 -3.45
CA GLU A 70 -2.83 -10.80 -3.71
C GLU A 70 -1.75 -11.86 -3.86
N GLU A 71 -1.67 -12.79 -2.91
CA GLU A 71 -0.68 -13.86 -2.84
C GLU A 71 -0.72 -14.84 -4.02
N ARG A 72 -1.80 -14.80 -4.78
CA ARG A 72 -2.00 -15.60 -6.01
C ARG A 72 -1.81 -14.78 -7.28
N GLY A 73 -1.47 -13.48 -7.16
CA GLY A 73 -1.33 -12.56 -8.28
C GLY A 73 -2.66 -12.24 -9.00
N CYS A 74 -3.79 -12.39 -8.30
CA CYS A 74 -5.12 -12.15 -8.84
C CYS A 74 -5.98 -11.32 -7.88
N SER A 75 -5.43 -10.19 -7.43
CA SER A 75 -6.06 -9.32 -6.45
C SER A 75 -7.46 -8.84 -6.89
N THR A 76 -8.37 -8.83 -5.92
CA THR A 76 -9.70 -8.22 -6.08
C THR A 76 -9.65 -6.70 -6.23
N ALA A 77 -8.50 -6.06 -5.99
CA ALA A 77 -8.25 -4.63 -6.23
C ALA A 77 -8.64 -4.19 -7.64
N ARG A 78 -8.40 -5.02 -8.65
CA ARG A 78 -8.75 -4.75 -10.06
C ARG A 78 -10.24 -4.50 -10.30
N TRP A 79 -11.10 -4.94 -9.39
CA TRP A 79 -12.56 -4.79 -9.47
C TRP A 79 -13.08 -3.61 -8.63
N PHE A 80 -12.18 -2.89 -7.98
CA PHE A 80 -12.56 -1.75 -7.15
C PHE A 80 -13.21 -0.65 -7.98
N VAL A 81 -14.39 -0.21 -7.56
CA VAL A 81 -15.11 0.92 -8.17
C VAL A 81 -14.93 2.14 -7.28
N PRO A 82 -14.06 3.09 -7.65
CA PRO A 82 -13.74 4.23 -6.80
C PRO A 82 -14.92 5.20 -6.73
N PRO A 83 -15.35 5.64 -5.53
CA PRO A 83 -16.43 6.63 -5.39
C PRO A 83 -15.99 8.05 -5.77
N ARG A 84 -14.67 8.28 -5.88
CA ARG A 84 -14.06 9.57 -6.18
C ARG A 84 -12.67 9.43 -6.79
N ARG A 85 -12.11 10.54 -7.24
CA ARG A 85 -10.70 10.60 -7.68
C ARG A 85 -9.78 10.69 -6.46
N TYR A 86 -8.79 9.81 -6.38
CA TYR A 86 -7.78 9.81 -5.33
C TYR A 86 -6.60 10.71 -5.69
N ASN A 87 -5.98 11.29 -4.67
CA ASN A 87 -4.75 12.07 -4.78
C ASN A 87 -3.54 11.15 -4.99
N TRP A 88 -3.48 10.08 -4.23
CA TRP A 88 -2.49 9.01 -4.29
C TRP A 88 -2.98 7.83 -3.43
N MET A 89 -2.29 6.69 -3.55
CA MET A 89 -2.60 5.49 -2.77
C MET A 89 -1.34 4.89 -2.17
N PHE A 90 -1.51 4.06 -1.15
CA PHE A 90 -0.41 3.40 -0.46
C PHE A 90 -0.81 2.03 0.10
N SER A 91 0.20 1.19 0.30
CA SER A 91 0.14 -0.02 1.11
C SER A 91 1.32 -0.09 2.07
N PHE A 92 1.22 -0.94 3.08
CA PHE A 92 2.31 -1.34 3.98
C PHE A 92 2.53 -2.85 3.86
N ASP A 93 2.74 -3.30 2.66
CA ASP A 93 2.83 -4.68 2.25
C ASP A 93 4.21 -4.95 1.61
N ARG A 94 5.27 -4.51 2.29
CA ARG A 94 6.64 -4.66 1.84
C ARG A 94 7.55 -5.06 2.98
N ALA A 95 8.37 -6.10 2.77
CA ALA A 95 9.41 -6.49 3.72
C ALA A 95 10.47 -5.37 3.88
N GLY A 96 11.04 -5.27 5.07
CA GLY A 96 12.09 -4.29 5.39
C GLY A 96 11.58 -2.86 5.44
N THR A 97 12.42 -1.91 5.00
CA THR A 97 12.23 -0.46 5.25
C THR A 97 12.37 0.42 4.00
N ASP A 98 12.34 -0.16 2.83
CA ASP A 98 12.31 0.57 1.55
C ASP A 98 10.88 0.80 1.05
N VAL A 99 10.73 1.48 -0.09
CA VAL A 99 9.44 1.75 -0.74
C VAL A 99 9.51 1.28 -2.18
N VAL A 100 8.51 0.52 -2.62
CA VAL A 100 8.41 0.08 -4.01
C VAL A 100 7.37 0.91 -4.74
N LEU A 101 7.70 1.27 -5.98
CA LEU A 101 6.91 2.17 -6.82
C LEU A 101 6.23 1.46 -8.01
N TYR A 102 6.60 0.23 -8.33
CA TYR A 102 6.08 -0.50 -9.50
C TYR A 102 6.03 0.39 -10.76
N GLN A 103 4.90 0.42 -11.48
CA GLN A 103 4.69 1.30 -12.64
C GLN A 103 4.59 2.80 -12.30
N TYR A 104 4.51 3.16 -11.01
CA TYR A 104 4.50 4.57 -10.54
C TYR A 104 5.91 5.14 -10.38
N ASP A 105 6.94 4.41 -10.80
CA ASP A 105 8.34 4.82 -10.65
C ASP A 105 8.68 5.95 -11.64
N THR A 106 8.62 7.15 -11.13
CA THR A 106 8.97 8.37 -11.86
C THR A 106 10.06 9.14 -11.14
N PRO A 107 10.85 9.96 -11.85
CA PRO A 107 11.82 10.84 -11.20
C PRO A 107 11.19 11.78 -10.15
N ALA A 108 9.93 12.16 -10.34
CA ALA A 108 9.19 13.01 -9.41
C ALA A 108 8.87 12.25 -8.11
N ASN A 109 8.33 11.03 -8.20
CA ASN A 109 7.99 10.19 -7.07
C ASN A 109 9.25 9.75 -6.29
N ARG A 110 10.33 9.40 -7.00
CA ARG A 110 11.63 9.12 -6.37
C ARG A 110 12.14 10.33 -5.56
N ARG A 111 12.15 11.53 -6.14
CA ARG A 111 12.55 12.75 -5.42
C ARG A 111 11.67 13.03 -4.21
N LEU A 112 10.36 12.78 -4.32
CA LEU A 112 9.42 12.95 -3.22
C LEU A 112 9.76 12.05 -2.04
N LEU A 113 9.99 10.76 -2.29
CA LEU A 113 10.38 9.77 -1.30
C LEU A 113 11.75 10.09 -0.67
N HIS A 114 12.74 10.42 -1.49
CA HIS A 114 14.08 10.80 -1.00
C HIS A 114 14.04 11.99 -0.03
N ARG A 115 13.25 13.04 -0.37
CA ARG A 115 13.07 14.20 0.53
C ARG A 115 12.39 13.84 1.85
N ALA A 116 11.63 12.77 1.87
CA ALA A 116 10.98 12.25 3.07
C ALA A 116 11.85 11.21 3.82
N GLY A 117 13.09 10.97 3.35
CA GLY A 117 14.02 10.04 3.99
C GLY A 117 13.76 8.55 3.67
N PHE A 118 13.00 8.25 2.62
CA PHE A 118 12.82 6.88 2.17
C PHE A 118 13.84 6.48 1.10
N ARG A 119 14.19 5.19 1.09
CA ARG A 119 14.90 4.54 0.00
C ARG A 119 13.88 3.88 -0.93
N VAL A 120 14.16 3.88 -2.23
CA VAL A 120 13.34 3.18 -3.23
C VAL A 120 13.96 1.82 -3.49
N GLY A 121 13.15 0.78 -3.33
CA GLY A 121 13.49 -0.61 -3.62
C GLY A 121 12.87 -1.12 -4.91
N ILE A 122 13.00 -2.43 -5.12
CA ILE A 122 12.43 -3.17 -6.26
C ILE A 122 11.48 -4.23 -5.71
N GLY A 123 10.30 -4.36 -6.26
CA GLY A 123 9.31 -5.39 -5.95
C GLY A 123 8.71 -5.99 -7.21
N SER A 124 8.08 -7.14 -7.07
CA SER A 124 7.46 -7.88 -8.18
C SER A 124 6.01 -7.50 -8.40
N TYR A 125 5.21 -7.48 -7.34
CA TYR A 125 3.77 -7.26 -7.38
C TYR A 125 3.26 -6.72 -6.04
N SER A 126 2.08 -6.15 -6.02
CA SER A 126 1.22 -5.80 -4.88
C SER A 126 -0.12 -5.31 -5.43
N ASP A 127 -1.15 -5.31 -4.62
CA ASP A 127 -2.51 -4.82 -4.93
C ASP A 127 -2.54 -3.47 -5.62
N ILE A 128 -1.66 -2.54 -5.20
CA ILE A 128 -1.61 -1.20 -5.80
C ILE A 128 -1.19 -1.23 -7.27
N ALA A 129 -0.56 -2.30 -7.75
CA ALA A 129 -0.24 -2.44 -9.17
C ALA A 129 -1.51 -2.68 -10.01
N ASP A 130 -2.53 -3.30 -9.45
CA ASP A 130 -3.83 -3.52 -10.11
C ASP A 130 -4.74 -2.27 -10.08
N LEU A 131 -4.33 -1.18 -9.43
CA LEU A 131 -5.09 0.06 -9.26
C LEU A 131 -4.58 1.22 -10.15
N ASP A 132 -3.81 0.95 -11.18
CA ASP A 132 -3.25 1.99 -12.07
C ASP A 132 -4.33 2.82 -12.78
N PHE A 133 -5.50 2.23 -13.00
CA PHE A 133 -6.68 2.91 -13.58
C PHE A 133 -7.19 4.08 -12.72
N LEU A 134 -6.80 4.19 -11.45
CA LEU A 134 -7.10 5.35 -10.62
C LEU A 134 -6.35 6.62 -11.08
N GLY A 135 -5.32 6.48 -11.92
CA GLY A 135 -4.55 7.57 -12.49
C GLY A 135 -3.81 8.42 -11.46
N CYS A 136 -3.47 7.86 -10.31
CA CYS A 136 -2.69 8.51 -9.27
C CYS A 136 -1.48 7.65 -8.87
N ALA A 137 -0.49 8.25 -8.20
CA ALA A 137 0.69 7.54 -7.76
C ALA A 137 0.37 6.53 -6.65
N GLY A 138 1.07 5.39 -6.67
CA GLY A 138 1.03 4.36 -5.64
C GLY A 138 2.40 4.16 -4.99
N PHE A 139 2.41 3.85 -3.70
CA PHE A 139 3.61 3.66 -2.87
C PHE A 139 3.41 2.45 -1.96
N ASN A 140 4.22 1.40 -2.13
CA ASN A 140 4.22 0.28 -1.19
C ASN A 140 5.38 0.44 -0.20
N PHE A 141 5.05 0.80 1.03
CA PHE A 141 6.01 1.06 2.11
C PHE A 141 6.39 -0.22 2.83
N GLY A 142 7.69 -0.37 3.12
CA GLY A 142 8.16 -1.40 4.03
C GLY A 142 7.56 -1.21 5.43
N CYS A 143 7.13 -2.28 6.04
CA CYS A 143 6.53 -2.26 7.38
C CYS A 143 7.40 -2.93 8.46
N GLY A 144 8.64 -3.30 8.11
CA GLY A 144 9.60 -3.88 9.06
C GLY A 144 9.44 -5.37 9.30
N TYR A 145 8.64 -6.08 8.50
CA TYR A 145 8.68 -7.54 8.55
C TYR A 145 9.79 -8.10 7.68
N HIS A 146 10.21 -9.31 7.98
CA HIS A 146 11.28 -10.04 7.30
C HIS A 146 10.89 -11.50 7.16
N ARG A 147 11.44 -12.18 6.15
CA ARG A 147 11.24 -13.61 5.88
C ARG A 147 9.77 -13.96 5.61
N GLN A 148 9.06 -13.08 4.87
CA GLN A 148 7.70 -13.34 4.41
C GLN A 148 7.59 -14.75 3.78
N HIS A 149 6.41 -15.33 3.83
CA HIS A 149 6.11 -16.67 3.30
C HIS A 149 6.96 -17.79 3.95
N LYS A 150 7.55 -17.53 5.13
CA LYS A 150 8.31 -18.53 5.90
C LYS A 150 7.73 -18.68 7.30
N PRO A 151 7.90 -19.89 7.91
CA PRO A 151 7.41 -20.13 9.27
C PRO A 151 8.03 -19.21 10.34
N ASP A 152 9.22 -18.69 10.10
CA ASP A 152 9.96 -17.78 10.97
C ASP A 152 9.85 -16.32 10.51
N CYS A 153 8.80 -15.97 9.78
CA CYS A 153 8.47 -14.58 9.46
C CYS A 153 8.32 -13.78 10.75
N HIS A 154 8.95 -12.62 10.79
CA HIS A 154 8.90 -11.75 11.96
C HIS A 154 8.90 -10.28 11.56
N ALA A 155 8.33 -9.42 12.41
CA ALA A 155 8.43 -7.98 12.31
C ALA A 155 9.40 -7.44 13.39
N ASP A 156 10.27 -6.52 13.00
CA ASP A 156 11.06 -5.69 13.90
C ASP A 156 10.24 -4.44 14.23
N LEU A 157 9.81 -4.32 15.48
CA LEU A 157 8.95 -3.21 15.91
C LEU A 157 9.68 -1.85 15.89
N GLY A 158 10.99 -1.84 15.99
CA GLY A 158 11.81 -0.62 15.83
C GLY A 158 11.74 -0.11 14.39
N GLU A 159 11.92 -1.00 13.42
CA GLU A 159 11.77 -0.68 12.00
C GLU A 159 10.34 -0.25 11.66
N THR A 160 9.34 -0.98 12.15
CA THR A 160 7.92 -0.66 11.96
C THR A 160 7.61 0.75 12.46
N ARG A 161 8.00 1.08 13.70
CA ARG A 161 7.80 2.42 14.27
C ARG A 161 8.49 3.51 13.47
N ALA A 162 9.72 3.27 13.02
CA ALA A 162 10.47 4.24 12.23
C ALA A 162 9.82 4.48 10.86
N MET A 163 9.30 3.44 10.22
CA MET A 163 8.60 3.55 8.95
C MET A 163 7.26 4.29 9.10
N VAL A 164 6.47 3.94 10.11
CA VAL A 164 5.21 4.63 10.42
C VAL A 164 5.44 6.11 10.72
N ALA A 165 6.43 6.45 11.56
CA ALA A 165 6.74 7.85 11.88
C ALA A 165 7.12 8.66 10.62
N ARG A 166 7.95 8.10 9.74
CA ARG A 166 8.28 8.74 8.46
C ARG A 166 7.06 8.88 7.55
N PHE A 167 6.21 7.85 7.50
CA PHE A 167 4.99 7.86 6.70
C PHE A 167 4.01 8.94 7.18
N VAL A 168 3.79 9.10 8.49
CA VAL A 168 2.95 10.17 9.03
C VAL A 168 3.42 11.53 8.54
N GLY A 169 4.74 11.80 8.63
CA GLY A 169 5.31 13.05 8.11
C GLY A 169 5.18 13.19 6.58
N PHE A 170 5.25 12.10 5.82
CA PHE A 170 5.00 12.09 4.38
C PHE A 170 3.53 12.40 4.07
N TRP A 171 2.60 11.74 4.76
CA TRP A 171 1.16 11.94 4.62
C TRP A 171 0.77 13.39 4.92
N GLN A 172 1.21 13.95 6.05
CA GLN A 172 0.91 15.34 6.43
C GLN A 172 1.29 16.36 5.35
N ARG A 173 2.39 16.13 4.64
CA ARG A 173 2.85 17.03 3.56
C ARG A 173 2.15 16.81 2.23
N ASN A 174 1.55 15.66 2.00
CA ASN A 174 1.10 15.26 0.67
C ASN A 174 -0.38 14.84 0.58
N ALA A 175 -1.12 14.64 1.68
CA ALA A 175 -2.50 14.16 1.63
C ALA A 175 -3.41 15.04 0.77
N GLY A 176 -3.27 16.37 0.86
CA GLY A 176 -4.04 17.32 0.08
C GLY A 176 -3.57 17.51 -1.38
N ARG A 177 -2.51 16.82 -1.82
CA ARG A 177 -1.91 17.01 -3.14
C ARG A 177 -2.19 15.82 -4.03
N ARG A 178 -2.62 16.07 -5.27
CA ARG A 178 -2.66 15.03 -6.27
C ARG A 178 -1.24 14.72 -6.75
N LEU A 179 -0.89 13.44 -6.70
CA LEU A 179 0.35 12.88 -7.23
C LEU A 179 -0.03 12.04 -8.46
N PRO A 180 0.09 12.59 -9.67
CA PRO A 180 -0.41 11.92 -10.86
C PRO A 180 0.47 10.72 -11.23
N HIS A 181 -0.16 9.70 -11.81
CA HIS A 181 0.52 8.65 -12.54
C HIS A 181 0.73 9.06 -14.00
N LEU A 182 1.80 8.60 -14.64
CA LEU A 182 2.15 8.94 -16.03
C LEU A 182 1.07 8.58 -17.06
N GLY A 183 0.16 7.66 -16.73
CA GLY A 183 -0.99 7.30 -17.58
C GLY A 183 -2.02 8.43 -17.77
N ASP A 184 -2.06 9.44 -16.91
CA ASP A 184 -3.01 10.55 -17.03
C ASP A 184 -2.84 11.35 -18.34
N GLY A 185 -1.63 11.45 -18.88
CA GLY A 185 -1.35 12.15 -20.14
C GLY A 185 -1.76 11.36 -21.39
N VAL A 186 -1.69 10.06 -21.33
CA VAL A 186 -2.02 9.17 -22.46
C VAL A 186 -3.55 8.99 -22.58
N LEU A 187 -4.24 8.80 -21.47
CA LEU A 187 -5.70 8.65 -21.46
C LEU A 187 -6.41 9.97 -21.83
N ALA A 188 -5.90 11.11 -21.42
CA ALA A 188 -6.44 12.42 -21.83
C ALA A 188 -6.26 12.69 -23.33
N SER A 189 -5.18 12.18 -23.95
CA SER A 189 -4.93 12.30 -25.39
C SER A 189 -5.80 11.33 -26.22
N ILE A 190 -6.11 10.15 -25.69
CA ILE A 190 -6.98 9.17 -26.35
C ILE A 190 -8.45 9.61 -26.30
N SER A 191 -8.89 10.16 -25.17
CA SER A 191 -10.26 10.69 -25.02
C SER A 191 -10.54 11.87 -25.96
N ARG A 192 -9.55 12.73 -26.22
CA ARG A 192 -9.70 13.86 -27.16
C ARG A 192 -9.70 13.45 -28.63
N ARG A 193 -9.15 12.28 -28.97
CA ARG A 193 -9.15 11.77 -30.37
C ARG A 193 -10.40 10.97 -30.74
N ARG A 194 -11.29 10.66 -29.78
CA ARG A 194 -12.57 9.96 -30.04
C ARG A 194 -13.76 10.89 -30.18
N VAL A 195 -13.57 12.19 -30.11
CA VAL A 195 -14.63 13.23 -30.23
C VAL A 195 -14.37 14.18 -31.42
N SER A 196 -13.47 13.81 -32.31
CA SER A 196 -13.23 14.52 -33.57
C SER A 196 -13.56 13.63 -34.78
#